data_1510c2f140d54bb7b7ac5c88c40fdc6d
#
_entry.id   1510c2f140d54bb7b7ac5c88c40fdc6d
#
_cell.length_a   1.000
_cell.length_b   1.000
_cell.length_c   1.000
_cell.angle_alpha   90.00
_cell.angle_beta   90.00
_cell.angle_gamma   90.00
#
_symmetry.space_group_name_H-M   'P 1'
#
loop_
_entity.id
_entity.type
_entity.pdbx_description
1 polymer ?
#
loop_
_entity_poly.entity_id
_entity_poly.type
_entity_poly.pdbx_seq_one_letter_code
_entity_poly.pdbx_strand_id
1 'polypeptide(L)'
;MYELPAYLVWGFLESGKSTLIKETLSQDYFNDGEKTMILTFEEGEVEYDKEMLEKTNSFVVNIENMEDFTKEFVRGCQRNYYPDRVMIEYNGMYSIDDLMDVVDETDLELYQVIVTVDASTADLYLKNMKSMFMEMFKMADLVIFNRCDDNTNMGSFRRSIKAVNPRAQVGFERADGKEMAQDELLPYDVNADVIKVEDEDYGIWYIDAMERPEVYEGKTVEMRVQVQRSPKMPPGMIIPGRKAMTCCEDDMTFIGYLCRLNQTKSKTLKRILNNEWVTLTAQIHSEYNEAYDKTMPILTAIRIEKSEPPKEQSVSYTHLTLPTT
;
A
#
# COMPACT_ATOMS: atom_id res chain seq x y z
N MET A 1 1.35 -12.45 31.74
CA MET A 1 2.44 -12.69 30.79
C MET A 1 2.80 -11.30 30.29
N TYR A 2 4.04 -10.90 30.36
CA TYR A 2 4.44 -9.53 29.98
C TYR A 2 4.76 -9.62 28.48
N GLU A 3 3.89 -9.08 27.63
CA GLU A 3 4.10 -8.98 26.19
C GLU A 3 5.27 -8.05 25.91
N LEU A 4 6.25 -8.49 25.11
CA LEU A 4 7.41 -7.71 24.73
C LEU A 4 7.19 -7.20 23.30
N PRO A 5 6.92 -5.88 23.13
CA PRO A 5 6.63 -5.33 21.80
C PRO A 5 7.83 -5.48 20.86
N ALA A 6 7.56 -5.98 19.66
CA ALA A 6 8.54 -6.20 18.60
C ALA A 6 8.15 -5.45 17.33
N TYR A 7 9.12 -4.79 16.71
CA TYR A 7 9.00 -4.09 15.44
C TYR A 7 9.87 -4.80 14.42
N LEU A 8 9.25 -5.36 13.39
CA LEU A 8 9.95 -6.08 12.34
C LEU A 8 10.29 -5.13 11.19
N VAL A 9 11.59 -4.96 10.91
CA VAL A 9 12.10 -4.26 9.73
C VAL A 9 12.66 -5.30 8.77
N TRP A 10 11.95 -5.53 7.68
CA TRP A 10 12.16 -6.64 6.75
C TRP A 10 12.52 -6.14 5.35
N GLY A 11 13.48 -6.77 4.71
CA GLY A 11 13.90 -6.39 3.36
C GLY A 11 15.19 -7.07 2.94
N PHE A 12 15.50 -6.99 1.66
CA PHE A 12 16.74 -7.55 1.12
C PHE A 12 17.97 -6.81 1.64
N LEU A 13 19.14 -7.39 1.38
CA LEU A 13 20.42 -6.75 1.72
C LEU A 13 20.46 -5.33 1.10
N GLU A 14 21.00 -4.37 1.85
CA GLU A 14 21.14 -2.96 1.47
C GLU A 14 19.82 -2.22 1.17
N SER A 15 18.67 -2.79 1.53
CA SER A 15 17.38 -2.12 1.33
C SER A 15 17.12 -0.93 2.25
N GLY A 16 18.04 -0.60 3.16
CA GLY A 16 17.93 0.54 4.09
C GLY A 16 17.40 0.19 5.48
N LYS A 17 17.31 -1.08 5.87
CA LYS A 17 16.82 -1.53 7.18
C LYS A 17 17.53 -0.87 8.36
N SER A 18 18.86 -0.99 8.41
CA SER A 18 19.68 -0.43 9.51
C SER A 18 19.57 1.09 9.59
N THR A 19 19.46 1.78 8.44
CA THR A 19 19.27 3.23 8.39
C THR A 19 17.92 3.62 9.01
N LEU A 20 16.85 2.95 8.61
CA LEU A 20 15.51 3.20 9.16
C LEU A 20 15.47 2.96 10.68
N ILE A 21 16.09 1.88 11.16
CA ILE A 21 16.17 1.57 12.60
C ILE A 21 16.89 2.68 13.35
N LYS A 22 18.04 3.16 12.86
CA LYS A 22 18.80 4.26 13.47
C LYS A 22 18.01 5.56 13.51
N GLU A 23 17.35 5.89 12.42
CA GLU A 23 16.50 7.08 12.33
C GLU A 23 15.33 6.99 13.31
N THR A 24 14.65 5.85 13.38
CA THR A 24 13.54 5.61 14.30
C THR A 24 13.98 5.74 15.76
N LEU A 25 15.08 5.11 16.14
CA LEU A 25 15.63 5.18 17.49
C LEU A 25 16.02 6.60 17.91
N SER A 26 16.39 7.46 16.94
CA SER A 26 16.80 8.83 17.18
C SER A 26 15.65 9.82 17.29
N GLN A 27 14.41 9.40 16.98
CA GLN A 27 13.23 10.27 17.10
C GLN A 27 12.79 10.44 18.55
N ASP A 28 12.40 11.65 18.92
CA ASP A 28 11.98 11.98 20.29
C ASP A 28 10.84 11.10 20.81
N TYR A 29 9.91 10.70 19.93
CA TYR A 29 8.77 9.87 20.31
C TYR A 29 9.14 8.39 20.55
N PHE A 30 10.31 7.96 20.08
CA PHE A 30 10.81 6.60 20.27
C PHE A 30 11.94 6.56 21.31
N ASN A 31 12.71 7.64 21.43
CA ASN A 31 13.79 7.79 22.43
C ASN A 31 13.22 8.28 23.76
N ASP A 32 12.38 7.46 24.38
CA ASP A 32 11.65 7.72 25.62
C ASP A 32 12.33 7.17 26.88
N GLY A 33 13.52 6.62 26.72
CA GLY A 33 14.32 6.01 27.77
C GLY A 33 14.09 4.49 27.94
N GLU A 34 13.15 3.90 27.20
CA GLU A 34 12.97 2.46 27.14
C GLU A 34 14.21 1.76 26.53
N LYS A 35 14.51 0.58 27.06
CA LYS A 35 15.66 -0.21 26.63
C LYS A 35 15.30 -1.04 25.38
N THR A 36 15.95 -0.72 24.26
CA THR A 36 15.68 -1.37 22.97
C THR A 36 16.75 -2.43 22.65
N MET A 37 16.32 -3.66 22.43
CA MET A 37 17.15 -4.72 21.88
C MET A 37 17.01 -4.75 20.36
N ILE A 38 18.12 -4.67 19.63
CA ILE A 38 18.15 -4.79 18.17
C ILE A 38 18.66 -6.19 17.83
N LEU A 39 17.82 -7.01 17.22
CA LEU A 39 18.19 -8.34 16.70
C LEU A 39 18.55 -8.18 15.21
N THR A 40 19.79 -8.54 14.84
CA THR A 40 20.24 -8.48 13.45
C THR A 40 20.54 -9.88 12.92
N PHE A 41 20.08 -10.17 11.71
CA PHE A 41 20.25 -11.45 11.02
C PHE A 41 21.22 -11.39 9.85
N GLU A 42 21.94 -10.29 9.72
CA GLU A 42 22.94 -10.10 8.68
C GLU A 42 23.98 -9.07 9.12
N GLU A 43 25.20 -9.18 8.60
CA GLU A 43 26.19 -8.12 8.67
C GLU A 43 25.96 -7.18 7.49
N GLY A 44 25.36 -6.00 7.74
CA GLY A 44 25.16 -4.96 6.75
C GLY A 44 26.35 -3.99 6.67
N GLU A 45 26.43 -3.16 5.61
CA GLU A 45 27.44 -2.10 5.50
C GLU A 45 27.30 -1.01 6.57
N VAL A 46 26.11 -0.88 7.16
CA VAL A 46 25.77 0.17 8.12
C VAL A 46 25.89 -0.35 9.54
N GLU A 47 27.04 -0.11 10.17
CA GLU A 47 27.28 -0.46 11.57
C GLU A 47 26.49 0.45 12.54
N TYR A 48 26.02 -0.14 13.65
CA TYR A 48 25.46 0.60 14.79
C TYR A 48 26.60 1.15 15.66
N ASP A 49 26.83 2.47 15.64
CA ASP A 49 27.88 3.06 16.43
C ASP A 49 27.53 3.15 17.92
N LYS A 50 28.56 3.05 18.77
CA LYS A 50 28.38 2.97 20.24
C LYS A 50 27.74 4.23 20.83
N GLU A 51 28.09 5.42 20.31
CA GLU A 51 27.56 6.67 20.83
C GLU A 51 26.05 6.78 20.59
N MET A 52 25.61 6.35 19.40
CA MET A 52 24.19 6.31 19.07
C MET A 52 23.45 5.31 19.97
N LEU A 53 23.98 4.08 20.12
CA LEU A 53 23.39 3.05 20.98
C LEU A 53 23.25 3.51 22.44
N GLU A 54 24.29 4.17 22.98
CA GLU A 54 24.26 4.72 24.33
C GLU A 54 23.21 5.84 24.48
N LYS A 55 23.11 6.74 23.50
CA LYS A 55 22.12 7.83 23.52
C LYS A 55 20.67 7.34 23.42
N THR A 56 20.45 6.25 22.74
CA THR A 56 19.10 5.69 22.50
C THR A 56 18.77 4.53 23.46
N ASN A 57 19.57 4.31 24.49
CA ASN A 57 19.44 3.19 25.40
C ASN A 57 19.26 1.83 24.69
N SER A 58 20.01 1.61 23.61
CA SER A 58 19.87 0.45 22.72
C SER A 58 21.12 -0.43 22.74
N PHE A 59 20.96 -1.69 22.38
CA PHE A 59 22.07 -2.62 22.19
C PHE A 59 21.75 -3.63 21.09
N VAL A 60 22.80 -4.15 20.44
CA VAL A 60 22.67 -5.08 19.31
C VAL A 60 23.00 -6.50 19.77
N VAL A 61 22.22 -7.43 19.27
CA VAL A 61 22.46 -8.87 19.40
C VAL A 61 22.45 -9.47 17.99
N ASN A 62 23.60 -9.93 17.53
CA ASN A 62 23.74 -10.54 16.22
C ASN A 62 23.37 -12.02 16.26
N ILE A 63 22.65 -12.47 15.25
CA ILE A 63 22.24 -13.86 15.02
C ILE A 63 22.91 -14.30 13.73
N GLU A 64 23.93 -15.14 13.82
CA GLU A 64 24.73 -15.55 12.66
C GLU A 64 23.97 -16.49 11.73
N ASN A 65 23.14 -17.38 12.30
CA ASN A 65 22.35 -18.33 11.54
C ASN A 65 20.91 -18.33 12.05
N MET A 66 19.95 -18.53 11.15
CA MET A 66 18.55 -18.60 11.53
C MET A 66 18.24 -19.73 12.52
N GLU A 67 18.99 -20.83 12.46
CA GLU A 67 18.89 -21.95 13.38
C GLU A 67 19.22 -21.58 14.84
N ASP A 68 19.98 -20.50 15.06
CA ASP A 68 20.33 -19.99 16.39
C ASP A 68 19.19 -19.14 17.00
N PHE A 69 18.27 -18.66 16.16
CA PHE A 69 17.11 -17.92 16.62
C PHE A 69 16.02 -18.87 17.12
N THR A 70 16.08 -19.18 18.40
CA THR A 70 15.18 -20.10 19.07
C THR A 70 14.43 -19.43 20.22
N LYS A 71 13.35 -20.04 20.69
CA LYS A 71 12.64 -19.55 21.90
C LYS A 71 13.53 -19.49 23.13
N GLU A 72 14.47 -20.43 23.29
CA GLU A 72 15.44 -20.46 24.37
C GLU A 72 16.39 -19.26 24.27
N PHE A 73 16.83 -18.91 23.06
CA PHE A 73 17.66 -17.74 22.81
C PHE A 73 16.90 -16.45 23.18
N VAL A 74 15.69 -16.26 22.70
CA VAL A 74 14.87 -15.07 23.01
C VAL A 74 14.63 -14.93 24.51
N ARG A 75 14.21 -16.01 25.17
CA ARG A 75 14.04 -16.04 26.64
C ARG A 75 15.34 -15.80 27.41
N GLY A 76 16.45 -16.24 26.84
CA GLY A 76 17.78 -15.96 27.36
C GLY A 76 18.10 -14.47 27.30
N CYS A 77 17.87 -13.84 26.17
CA CYS A 77 18.03 -12.39 25.98
C CYS A 77 17.16 -11.59 26.95
N GLN A 78 15.87 -11.94 27.05
CA GLN A 78 14.94 -11.28 27.97
C GLN A 78 15.44 -11.33 29.42
N ARG A 79 15.89 -12.49 29.88
CA ARG A 79 16.39 -12.67 31.27
C ARG A 79 17.72 -11.99 31.54
N ASN A 80 18.59 -11.87 30.54
CA ASN A 80 19.94 -11.32 30.75
C ASN A 80 19.98 -9.81 30.58
N TYR A 81 19.16 -9.28 29.64
CA TYR A 81 19.22 -7.87 29.22
C TYR A 81 18.05 -7.05 29.68
N TYR A 82 16.88 -7.67 29.97
CA TYR A 82 15.64 -6.97 30.37
C TYR A 82 15.26 -5.85 29.38
N PRO A 83 15.09 -6.14 28.08
CA PRO A 83 14.65 -5.14 27.13
C PRO A 83 13.18 -4.79 27.35
N ASP A 84 12.81 -3.53 27.11
CA ASP A 84 11.42 -3.06 27.13
C ASP A 84 10.75 -3.26 25.77
N ARG A 85 11.54 -3.29 24.68
CA ARG A 85 11.09 -3.54 23.30
C ARG A 85 12.19 -4.14 22.44
N VAL A 86 11.79 -4.69 21.28
CA VAL A 86 12.69 -5.32 20.33
C VAL A 86 12.51 -4.71 18.95
N MET A 87 13.61 -4.41 18.27
CA MET A 87 13.64 -4.16 16.83
C MET A 87 14.32 -5.34 16.14
N ILE A 88 13.66 -5.94 15.15
CA ILE A 88 14.14 -7.09 14.42
C ILE A 88 14.55 -6.65 13.02
N GLU A 89 15.85 -6.62 12.74
CA GLU A 89 16.40 -6.38 11.41
C GLU A 89 16.49 -7.70 10.67
N TYR A 90 15.45 -8.02 9.88
CA TYR A 90 15.28 -9.34 9.28
C TYR A 90 15.69 -9.37 7.81
N ASN A 91 16.45 -10.39 7.45
CA ASN A 91 16.90 -10.59 6.08
C ASN A 91 15.75 -11.11 5.18
N GLY A 92 15.51 -10.41 4.08
CA GLY A 92 14.46 -10.78 3.12
C GLY A 92 14.66 -12.10 2.37
N MET A 93 15.81 -12.75 2.56
CA MET A 93 16.08 -14.08 2.01
C MET A 93 15.62 -15.22 2.93
N TYR A 94 15.34 -14.94 4.20
CA TYR A 94 14.84 -15.93 5.14
C TYR A 94 13.31 -16.03 5.08
N SER A 95 12.79 -17.23 5.39
CA SER A 95 11.35 -17.45 5.50
C SER A 95 10.78 -16.69 6.69
N ILE A 96 9.62 -16.07 6.48
CA ILE A 96 8.91 -15.43 7.59
C ILE A 96 8.33 -16.46 8.56
N ASP A 97 8.00 -17.66 8.09
CA ASP A 97 7.46 -18.72 8.92
C ASP A 97 8.46 -19.12 10.02
N ASP A 98 9.77 -19.16 9.71
CA ASP A 98 10.82 -19.47 10.69
C ASP A 98 10.87 -18.41 11.81
N LEU A 99 10.64 -17.14 11.50
CA LEU A 99 10.54 -16.07 12.49
C LEU A 99 9.26 -16.22 13.32
N MET A 100 8.12 -16.44 12.65
CA MET A 100 6.83 -16.53 13.31
C MET A 100 6.72 -17.72 14.26
N ASP A 101 7.34 -18.85 13.93
CA ASP A 101 7.42 -20.02 14.81
C ASP A 101 8.07 -19.66 16.17
N VAL A 102 9.10 -18.82 16.17
CA VAL A 102 9.73 -18.34 17.41
C VAL A 102 8.90 -17.28 18.11
N VAL A 103 8.30 -16.37 17.38
CA VAL A 103 7.40 -15.33 17.92
C VAL A 103 6.22 -15.98 18.64
N ASP A 104 5.55 -16.95 18.02
CA ASP A 104 4.36 -17.63 18.56
C ASP A 104 4.70 -18.47 19.84
N GLU A 105 5.94 -18.90 19.98
CA GLU A 105 6.40 -19.67 21.15
C GLU A 105 7.01 -18.83 22.26
N THR A 106 7.08 -17.49 22.11
CA THR A 106 7.69 -16.55 23.06
C THR A 106 6.72 -15.46 23.51
N ASP A 107 7.20 -14.52 24.32
CA ASP A 107 6.41 -13.35 24.74
C ASP A 107 6.58 -12.15 23.78
N LEU A 108 7.18 -12.36 22.59
CA LEU A 108 7.28 -11.34 21.56
C LEU A 108 5.91 -11.08 20.93
N GLU A 109 5.54 -9.82 20.81
CA GLU A 109 4.33 -9.40 20.12
C GLU A 109 4.70 -8.45 18.97
N LEU A 110 4.41 -8.84 17.73
CA LEU A 110 4.67 -7.99 16.57
C LEU A 110 3.66 -6.84 16.53
N TYR A 111 4.13 -5.64 16.87
CA TYR A 111 3.33 -4.41 16.84
C TYR A 111 3.29 -3.80 15.45
N GLN A 112 4.36 -3.93 14.68
CA GLN A 112 4.45 -3.35 13.35
C GLN A 112 5.42 -4.13 12.48
N VAL A 113 5.03 -4.36 11.22
CA VAL A 113 5.87 -4.94 10.17
C VAL A 113 6.17 -3.86 9.13
N ILE A 114 7.43 -3.48 9.02
CA ILE A 114 7.90 -2.48 8.07
C ILE A 114 8.77 -3.18 7.02
N VAL A 115 8.44 -3.00 5.75
CA VAL A 115 9.25 -3.52 4.65
C VAL A 115 10.01 -2.38 3.99
N THR A 116 11.32 -2.51 3.88
CA THR A 116 12.18 -1.55 3.18
C THR A 116 12.59 -2.09 1.81
N VAL A 117 12.52 -1.24 0.79
CA VAL A 117 12.84 -1.57 -0.60
C VAL A 117 13.72 -0.49 -1.21
N ASP A 118 14.83 -0.88 -1.79
CA ASP A 118 15.63 0.01 -2.63
C ASP A 118 14.93 0.17 -3.99
N ALA A 119 14.40 1.36 -4.27
CA ALA A 119 13.67 1.64 -5.50
C ALA A 119 14.52 1.45 -6.76
N SER A 120 15.84 1.67 -6.67
CA SER A 120 16.75 1.53 -7.81
C SER A 120 16.91 0.09 -8.30
N THR A 121 16.66 -0.89 -7.43
CA THR A 121 16.76 -2.33 -7.71
C THR A 121 15.41 -3.05 -7.69
N ALA A 122 14.36 -2.38 -7.25
CA ALA A 122 13.04 -2.97 -7.02
C ALA A 122 12.46 -3.68 -8.26
N ASP A 123 12.55 -3.07 -9.45
CA ASP A 123 12.06 -3.69 -10.69
C ASP A 123 12.78 -5.01 -11.03
N LEU A 124 14.10 -5.07 -10.78
CA LEU A 124 14.90 -6.27 -11.01
C LEU A 124 14.49 -7.40 -10.06
N TYR A 125 14.34 -7.08 -8.78
CA TYR A 125 13.92 -8.04 -7.76
C TYR A 125 12.48 -8.50 -7.96
N LEU A 126 11.55 -7.59 -8.24
CA LEU A 126 10.15 -7.95 -8.55
C LEU A 126 10.04 -8.88 -9.77
N LYS A 127 10.96 -8.76 -10.73
CA LYS A 127 10.98 -9.60 -11.91
C LYS A 127 11.52 -11.01 -11.64
N ASN A 128 12.52 -11.13 -10.76
CA ASN A 128 13.23 -12.38 -10.50
C ASN A 128 12.79 -13.10 -9.22
N MET A 129 12.32 -12.36 -8.22
CA MET A 129 12.02 -12.84 -6.87
C MET A 129 10.61 -12.41 -6.42
N LYS A 130 9.68 -12.38 -7.36
CA LYS A 130 8.33 -11.86 -7.13
C LYS A 130 7.61 -12.49 -5.94
N SER A 131 7.74 -13.81 -5.75
CA SER A 131 7.09 -14.52 -4.65
C SER A 131 7.51 -13.99 -3.28
N MET A 132 8.81 -13.75 -3.08
CA MET A 132 9.35 -13.24 -1.82
C MET A 132 8.86 -11.80 -1.55
N PHE A 133 8.86 -10.93 -2.57
CA PHE A 133 8.29 -9.60 -2.41
C PHE A 133 6.80 -9.62 -2.06
N MET A 134 6.03 -10.49 -2.74
CA MET A 134 4.60 -10.59 -2.44
C MET A 134 4.34 -11.09 -1.02
N GLU A 135 5.19 -11.97 -0.50
CA GLU A 135 5.12 -12.42 0.89
C GLU A 135 5.39 -11.27 1.87
N MET A 136 6.47 -10.52 1.66
CA MET A 136 6.79 -9.34 2.48
C MET A 136 5.64 -8.31 2.44
N PHE A 137 5.14 -7.96 1.25
CA PHE A 137 4.07 -6.98 1.10
C PHE A 137 2.76 -7.43 1.74
N LYS A 138 2.47 -8.72 1.72
CA LYS A 138 1.25 -9.29 2.29
C LYS A 138 1.16 -9.10 3.81
N MET A 139 2.29 -9.09 4.49
CA MET A 139 2.38 -8.94 5.95
C MET A 139 2.69 -7.51 6.39
N ALA A 140 3.12 -6.64 5.49
CA ALA A 140 3.56 -5.30 5.84
C ALA A 140 2.41 -4.40 6.33
N ASP A 141 2.63 -3.68 7.42
CA ASP A 141 1.82 -2.51 7.78
C ASP A 141 2.26 -1.27 7.01
N LEU A 142 3.58 -1.18 6.75
CA LEU A 142 4.20 -0.08 6.04
C LEU A 142 5.26 -0.62 5.06
N VAL A 143 5.25 -0.15 3.82
CA VAL A 143 6.31 -0.41 2.84
C VAL A 143 6.96 0.92 2.48
N ILE A 144 8.27 1.03 2.66
CA ILE A 144 9.05 2.23 2.34
C ILE A 144 9.97 1.91 1.15
N PHE A 145 9.74 2.61 0.04
CA PHE A 145 10.70 2.65 -1.05
C PHE A 145 11.65 3.81 -0.84
N ASN A 146 12.90 3.54 -0.64
CA ASN A 146 13.93 4.57 -0.54
C ASN A 146 14.72 4.71 -1.85
N ARG A 147 15.57 5.74 -1.94
CA ARG A 147 16.38 6.07 -3.13
C ARG A 147 15.56 6.23 -4.41
N CYS A 148 14.32 6.71 -4.28
CA CYS A 148 13.47 7.03 -5.42
C CYS A 148 14.01 8.23 -6.20
N ASP A 149 13.79 8.20 -7.50
CA ASP A 149 14.05 9.31 -8.42
C ASP A 149 12.81 9.58 -9.30
N ASP A 150 12.93 10.55 -10.20
CA ASP A 150 11.82 10.96 -11.08
C ASP A 150 11.42 9.89 -12.11
N ASN A 151 12.25 8.83 -12.31
CA ASN A 151 11.96 7.70 -13.19
C ASN A 151 11.39 6.50 -12.43
N THR A 152 11.34 6.54 -11.10
CA THR A 152 10.83 5.46 -10.28
C THR A 152 9.34 5.22 -10.56
N ASN A 153 8.97 4.01 -10.95
CA ASN A 153 7.59 3.66 -11.29
C ASN A 153 6.73 3.41 -10.02
N MET A 154 6.56 4.48 -9.25
CA MET A 154 5.87 4.46 -7.95
C MET A 154 4.43 3.96 -8.05
N GLY A 155 3.71 4.36 -9.11
CA GLY A 155 2.34 3.89 -9.35
C GLY A 155 2.26 2.37 -9.53
N SER A 156 3.25 1.76 -10.20
CA SER A 156 3.32 0.29 -10.36
C SER A 156 3.63 -0.41 -9.04
N PHE A 157 4.56 0.14 -8.25
CA PHE A 157 4.91 -0.43 -6.95
C PHE A 157 3.73 -0.36 -5.98
N ARG A 158 3.09 0.82 -5.85
CA ARG A 158 1.91 1.00 -5.01
C ARG A 158 0.79 0.05 -5.43
N ARG A 159 0.53 -0.09 -6.73
CA ARG A 159 -0.44 -1.03 -7.28
C ARG A 159 -0.12 -2.46 -6.89
N SER A 160 1.13 -2.90 -7.03
CA SER A 160 1.56 -4.26 -6.68
C SER A 160 1.38 -4.57 -5.19
N ILE A 161 1.62 -3.60 -4.30
CA ILE A 161 1.42 -3.75 -2.86
C ILE A 161 -0.06 -3.79 -2.52
N LYS A 162 -0.81 -2.78 -2.97
CA LYS A 162 -2.26 -2.69 -2.72
C LYS A 162 -3.02 -3.89 -3.29
N ALA A 163 -2.45 -4.52 -4.29
CA ALA A 163 -2.94 -5.76 -4.88
C ALA A 163 -2.93 -6.95 -3.89
N VAL A 164 -1.94 -7.07 -3.04
CA VAL A 164 -1.80 -8.18 -2.07
C VAL A 164 -2.13 -7.76 -0.65
N ASN A 165 -2.03 -6.47 -0.34
CA ASN A 165 -2.31 -5.91 0.97
C ASN A 165 -2.89 -4.48 0.86
N PRO A 166 -4.21 -4.33 0.76
CA PRO A 166 -4.87 -3.03 0.65
C PRO A 166 -4.66 -2.13 1.87
N ARG A 167 -4.35 -2.73 3.05
CA ARG A 167 -4.17 -2.00 4.30
C ARG A 167 -2.77 -1.41 4.45
N ALA A 168 -1.75 -2.00 3.81
CA ALA A 168 -0.38 -1.53 3.91
C ALA A 168 -0.27 -0.05 3.52
N GLN A 169 0.35 0.74 4.35
CA GLN A 169 0.79 2.08 3.97
C GLN A 169 1.99 1.98 3.03
N VAL A 170 2.14 2.93 2.11
CA VAL A 170 3.25 2.93 1.14
C VAL A 170 3.86 4.32 1.09
N GLY A 171 5.11 4.42 1.52
CA GLY A 171 5.94 5.62 1.47
C GLY A 171 6.99 5.53 0.36
N PHE A 172 7.36 6.67 -0.20
CA PHE A 172 8.43 6.81 -1.19
C PHE A 172 9.34 7.94 -0.78
N GLU A 173 10.64 7.67 -0.70
CA GLU A 173 11.65 8.60 -0.24
C GLU A 173 12.75 8.75 -1.28
N ARG A 174 13.18 9.98 -1.50
CA ARG A 174 14.35 10.30 -2.32
C ARG A 174 15.63 9.87 -1.62
N ALA A 175 16.73 9.80 -2.37
CA ALA A 175 18.05 9.45 -1.83
C ALA A 175 18.53 10.41 -0.71
N ASP A 176 17.98 11.62 -0.62
CA ASP A 176 18.26 12.60 0.44
C ASP A 176 17.33 12.47 1.67
N GLY A 177 16.52 11.41 1.72
CA GLY A 177 15.59 11.12 2.82
C GLY A 177 14.31 11.96 2.79
N LYS A 178 14.08 12.78 1.76
CA LYS A 178 12.82 13.52 1.64
C LYS A 178 11.74 12.65 1.08
N GLU A 179 10.61 12.64 1.76
CA GLU A 179 9.40 11.98 1.28
C GLU A 179 8.91 12.64 -0.03
N MET A 180 8.54 11.81 -0.99
CA MET A 180 7.90 12.29 -2.22
C MET A 180 6.44 12.61 -1.95
N ALA A 181 5.99 13.78 -2.44
CA ALA A 181 4.60 14.18 -2.28
C ALA A 181 3.67 13.17 -2.94
N GLN A 182 2.54 12.88 -2.29
CA GLN A 182 1.60 11.87 -2.77
C GLN A 182 1.05 12.17 -4.17
N ASP A 183 0.95 13.44 -4.53
CA ASP A 183 0.51 13.87 -5.86
C ASP A 183 1.55 13.61 -6.95
N GLU A 184 2.85 13.59 -6.61
CA GLU A 184 3.93 13.19 -7.52
C GLU A 184 3.90 11.68 -7.85
N LEU A 185 3.14 10.90 -7.07
CA LEU A 185 3.01 9.45 -7.20
C LEU A 185 1.90 9.02 -8.15
N LEU A 186 1.08 9.95 -8.60
CA LEU A 186 -0.04 9.65 -9.48
C LEU A 186 0.43 9.59 -10.95
N PRO A 187 -0.05 8.62 -11.75
CA PRO A 187 0.31 8.51 -13.15
C PRO A 187 -0.40 9.56 -14.03
N TYR A 188 -1.15 10.47 -13.43
CA TYR A 188 -1.89 11.56 -14.07
C TYR A 188 -1.76 12.84 -13.24
N ASP A 189 -1.89 13.98 -13.90
CA ASP A 189 -1.89 15.28 -13.22
C ASP A 189 -3.24 15.53 -12.54
N VAL A 190 -3.27 15.41 -11.22
CA VAL A 190 -4.46 15.66 -10.40
C VAL A 190 -4.90 17.12 -10.41
N ASN A 191 -4.03 18.05 -10.81
CA ASN A 191 -4.31 19.48 -10.88
C ASN A 191 -4.73 19.96 -12.28
N ALA A 192 -4.79 19.06 -13.26
CA ALA A 192 -5.27 19.37 -14.60
C ALA A 192 -6.76 19.82 -14.60
N ASP A 193 -7.15 20.69 -15.54
CA ASP A 193 -8.56 21.08 -15.73
C ASP A 193 -9.47 19.85 -15.97
N VAL A 194 -8.95 18.85 -16.65
CA VAL A 194 -9.57 17.53 -16.85
C VAL A 194 -8.52 16.47 -16.55
N ILE A 195 -8.74 15.71 -15.50
CA ILE A 195 -7.90 14.57 -15.12
C ILE A 195 -8.17 13.44 -16.13
N LYS A 196 -7.20 13.14 -16.98
CA LYS A 196 -7.29 12.00 -17.90
C LYS A 196 -6.75 10.75 -17.22
N VAL A 197 -7.63 9.76 -17.07
CA VAL A 197 -7.31 8.48 -16.48
C VAL A 197 -7.22 7.45 -17.60
N GLU A 198 -5.99 6.99 -17.86
CA GLU A 198 -5.75 5.96 -18.86
C GLU A 198 -6.28 4.60 -18.39
N ASP A 199 -6.40 3.65 -19.32
CA ASP A 199 -7.03 2.36 -19.02
C ASP A 199 -6.34 1.60 -17.89
N GLU A 200 -5.00 1.61 -17.84
CA GLU A 200 -4.19 0.99 -16.81
C GLU A 200 -4.24 1.70 -15.47
N ASP A 201 -4.56 2.99 -15.46
CA ASP A 201 -4.52 3.83 -14.27
C ASP A 201 -5.86 3.92 -13.53
N TYR A 202 -6.92 3.38 -14.14
CA TYR A 202 -8.27 3.42 -13.57
C TYR A 202 -8.31 2.97 -12.12
N GLY A 203 -7.58 1.94 -11.83
CA GLY A 203 -7.56 1.40 -10.49
C GLY A 203 -6.84 2.29 -9.48
N ILE A 204 -5.74 2.91 -9.86
CA ILE A 204 -5.04 3.88 -9.01
C ILE A 204 -5.96 5.05 -8.71
N TRP A 205 -6.61 5.58 -9.75
CA TRP A 205 -7.59 6.65 -9.61
C TRP A 205 -8.75 6.27 -8.67
N TYR A 206 -9.29 5.07 -8.82
CA TYR A 206 -10.41 4.61 -8.00
C TYR A 206 -10.05 4.57 -6.50
N ILE A 207 -8.88 4.03 -6.16
CA ILE A 207 -8.43 3.97 -4.75
C ILE A 207 -8.10 5.36 -4.25
N ASP A 208 -7.32 6.14 -4.99
CA ASP A 208 -6.89 7.45 -4.54
C ASP A 208 -8.07 8.41 -4.31
N ALA A 209 -9.06 8.38 -5.20
CA ALA A 209 -10.29 9.15 -5.02
C ALA A 209 -11.12 8.69 -3.80
N MET A 210 -11.05 7.40 -3.42
CA MET A 210 -11.72 6.87 -2.23
C MET A 210 -10.98 7.25 -0.94
N GLU A 211 -9.64 7.26 -0.97
CA GLU A 211 -8.80 7.57 0.19
C GLU A 211 -8.73 9.08 0.45
N ARG A 212 -8.73 9.90 -0.62
CA ARG A 212 -8.58 11.36 -0.57
C ARG A 212 -9.69 12.09 -1.35
N PRO A 213 -10.97 11.89 -1.00
CA PRO A 213 -12.07 12.45 -1.76
C PRO A 213 -12.04 13.99 -1.85
N GLU A 214 -11.45 14.67 -0.86
CA GLU A 214 -11.28 16.12 -0.82
C GLU A 214 -10.37 16.65 -1.93
N VAL A 215 -9.37 15.89 -2.36
CA VAL A 215 -8.45 16.25 -3.45
C VAL A 215 -9.19 16.33 -4.79
N TYR A 216 -10.23 15.51 -4.94
CA TYR A 216 -11.00 15.40 -6.20
C TYR A 216 -12.29 16.22 -6.20
N GLU A 217 -12.65 16.86 -5.08
CA GLU A 217 -13.88 17.65 -4.98
C GLU A 217 -13.93 18.74 -6.06
N GLY A 218 -15.01 18.75 -6.84
CA GLY A 218 -15.24 19.71 -7.93
C GLY A 218 -14.44 19.49 -9.20
N LYS A 219 -13.48 18.56 -9.22
CA LYS A 219 -12.63 18.27 -10.38
C LYS A 219 -13.38 17.49 -11.46
N THR A 220 -12.91 17.62 -12.70
CA THR A 220 -13.44 16.88 -13.85
C THR A 220 -12.50 15.74 -14.20
N VAL A 221 -13.06 14.56 -14.43
CA VAL A 221 -12.32 13.36 -14.85
C VAL A 221 -12.82 12.87 -16.20
N GLU A 222 -11.91 12.38 -17.05
CA GLU A 222 -12.22 11.68 -18.30
C GLU A 222 -11.59 10.29 -18.26
N MET A 223 -12.40 9.26 -18.50
CA MET A 223 -11.96 7.86 -18.43
C MET A 223 -12.81 6.95 -19.32
N ARG A 224 -12.25 5.82 -19.72
CA ARG A 224 -12.96 4.75 -20.42
C ARG A 224 -13.46 3.72 -19.44
N VAL A 225 -14.78 3.50 -19.39
CA VAL A 225 -15.44 2.67 -18.39
C VAL A 225 -16.56 1.84 -19.00
N GLN A 226 -16.90 0.75 -18.34
CA GLN A 226 -18.09 -0.04 -18.62
C GLN A 226 -19.25 0.46 -17.75
N VAL A 227 -20.45 0.55 -18.30
CA VAL A 227 -21.61 1.04 -17.56
C VAL A 227 -22.35 -0.13 -16.92
N GLN A 228 -22.56 -0.09 -15.61
CA GLN A 228 -23.51 -0.96 -14.92
C GLN A 228 -24.80 -0.22 -14.57
N ARG A 229 -25.92 -0.94 -14.74
CA ARG A 229 -27.25 -0.50 -14.33
C ARG A 229 -27.95 -1.63 -13.57
N SER A 230 -28.62 -1.27 -12.50
CA SER A 230 -29.46 -2.19 -11.74
C SER A 230 -30.89 -1.65 -11.63
N PRO A 231 -31.92 -2.49 -11.71
CA PRO A 231 -33.31 -2.09 -11.46
C PRO A 231 -33.52 -1.53 -10.03
N LYS A 232 -32.61 -1.82 -9.10
CA LYS A 232 -32.65 -1.32 -7.73
C LYS A 232 -32.07 0.10 -7.59
N MET A 233 -31.41 0.62 -8.63
CA MET A 233 -30.85 1.96 -8.61
C MET A 233 -31.92 3.04 -8.84
N PRO A 234 -31.77 4.23 -8.24
CA PRO A 234 -32.62 5.37 -8.54
C PRO A 234 -32.61 5.71 -10.05
N PRO A 235 -33.76 6.15 -10.61
CA PRO A 235 -33.78 6.59 -11.98
C PRO A 235 -32.76 7.70 -12.26
N GLY A 236 -32.06 7.62 -13.39
CA GLY A 236 -31.03 8.59 -13.74
C GLY A 236 -29.67 8.37 -13.14
N MET A 237 -29.45 7.22 -12.51
CA MET A 237 -28.14 6.80 -11.99
C MET A 237 -27.58 5.61 -12.76
N ILE A 238 -26.26 5.56 -12.85
CA ILE A 238 -25.46 4.44 -13.37
C ILE A 238 -24.25 4.23 -12.46
N ILE A 239 -23.58 3.10 -12.60
CA ILE A 239 -22.22 2.89 -12.07
C ILE A 239 -21.30 2.73 -13.29
N PRO A 240 -20.56 3.78 -13.68
CA PRO A 240 -19.42 3.64 -14.58
C PRO A 240 -18.27 3.04 -13.81
N GLY A 241 -17.66 2.00 -14.38
CA GLY A 241 -16.62 1.30 -13.67
C GLY A 241 -15.88 0.29 -14.54
N ARG A 242 -15.08 -0.55 -13.88
CA ARG A 242 -14.35 -1.63 -14.53
C ARG A 242 -14.40 -2.90 -13.68
N LYS A 243 -14.21 -4.04 -14.33
CA LYS A 243 -14.00 -5.28 -13.61
C LYS A 243 -12.60 -5.26 -13.01
N ALA A 244 -12.49 -5.63 -11.75
CA ALA A 244 -11.24 -5.79 -11.04
C ALA A 244 -11.06 -7.24 -10.66
N MET A 245 -9.87 -7.78 -10.91
CA MET A 245 -9.48 -9.12 -10.49
C MET A 245 -8.92 -9.03 -9.08
N THR A 246 -9.51 -9.77 -8.13
CA THR A 246 -9.07 -9.76 -6.74
C THR A 246 -7.93 -10.76 -6.49
N CYS A 247 -8.10 -12.02 -6.76
CA CYS A 247 -7.04 -13.04 -6.56
C CYS A 247 -6.82 -13.95 -7.77
N CYS A 248 -7.86 -14.25 -8.55
CA CYS A 248 -7.80 -15.10 -9.73
C CYS A 248 -8.87 -14.71 -10.75
N GLU A 249 -8.84 -15.31 -11.96
CA GLU A 249 -9.79 -15.01 -13.02
C GLU A 249 -11.25 -15.29 -12.64
N ASP A 250 -11.49 -16.19 -11.68
CA ASP A 250 -12.83 -16.54 -11.20
C ASP A 250 -13.36 -15.54 -10.16
N ASP A 251 -12.50 -14.66 -9.60
CA ASP A 251 -12.87 -13.71 -8.57
C ASP A 251 -12.80 -12.26 -9.11
N MET A 252 -13.79 -11.93 -9.93
CA MET A 252 -13.90 -10.64 -10.60
C MET A 252 -14.98 -9.79 -9.94
N THR A 253 -14.59 -8.67 -9.36
CA THR A 253 -15.51 -7.68 -8.78
C THR A 253 -15.63 -6.45 -9.68
N PHE A 254 -16.83 -5.87 -9.78
CA PHE A 254 -17.01 -4.61 -10.51
C PHE A 254 -16.84 -3.43 -9.56
N ILE A 255 -15.89 -2.56 -9.87
CA ILE A 255 -15.58 -1.35 -9.09
C ILE A 255 -15.97 -0.10 -9.86
N GLY A 256 -16.59 0.86 -9.17
CA GLY A 256 -17.02 2.13 -9.76
C GLY A 256 -17.81 2.96 -8.76
N TYR A 257 -17.91 4.24 -9.02
CA TYR A 257 -18.70 5.16 -8.21
C TYR A 257 -20.07 5.39 -8.80
N LEU A 258 -21.05 5.72 -7.96
CA LEU A 258 -22.36 6.18 -8.42
C LEU A 258 -22.20 7.43 -9.31
N CYS A 259 -22.90 7.47 -10.43
CA CYS A 259 -22.88 8.58 -11.36
C CYS A 259 -24.28 9.05 -11.67
N ARG A 260 -24.55 10.33 -11.40
CA ARG A 260 -25.79 11.02 -11.76
C ARG A 260 -25.75 11.41 -13.24
N LEU A 261 -26.79 11.05 -13.96
CA LEU A 261 -27.00 11.47 -15.34
C LEU A 261 -27.78 12.78 -15.35
N ASN A 262 -27.15 13.86 -15.79
CA ASN A 262 -27.84 15.13 -15.92
C ASN A 262 -28.87 15.01 -17.05
N GLN A 263 -30.15 14.99 -16.70
CA GLN A 263 -31.26 14.68 -17.62
C GLN A 263 -31.46 15.70 -18.74
N THR A 264 -30.79 16.86 -18.66
CA THR A 264 -31.15 18.03 -19.50
C THR A 264 -30.45 18.07 -20.87
N LYS A 265 -29.44 17.24 -21.16
CA LYS A 265 -28.59 17.50 -22.34
C LYS A 265 -28.33 16.34 -23.31
N SER A 266 -28.84 15.13 -23.15
CA SER A 266 -28.45 14.09 -24.13
C SER A 266 -29.51 13.03 -24.44
N LYS A 267 -29.94 12.99 -25.71
CA LYS A 267 -30.64 11.86 -26.34
C LYS A 267 -29.77 10.56 -26.29
N THR A 268 -28.45 10.70 -26.16
CA THR A 268 -27.46 9.62 -26.08
C THR A 268 -27.57 8.85 -24.77
N LEU A 269 -27.86 9.53 -23.66
CA LEU A 269 -27.97 8.91 -22.32
C LEU A 269 -29.11 7.86 -22.22
N LYS A 270 -30.17 7.99 -23.01
CA LYS A 270 -31.26 7.01 -23.05
C LYS A 270 -30.94 5.74 -23.83
N ARG A 271 -29.82 5.71 -24.58
CA ARG A 271 -29.44 4.62 -25.48
C ARG A 271 -28.24 3.78 -24.98
N ILE A 272 -27.63 4.16 -23.85
CA ILE A 272 -26.54 3.40 -23.29
C ILE A 272 -27.10 2.18 -22.54
N LEU A 273 -26.75 1.00 -23.01
CA LEU A 273 -27.19 -0.26 -22.41
C LEU A 273 -26.29 -0.66 -21.25
N ASN A 274 -26.76 -1.63 -20.47
CA ASN A 274 -25.94 -2.27 -19.45
C ASN A 274 -24.76 -2.98 -20.10
N ASN A 275 -23.59 -2.91 -19.47
CA ASN A 275 -22.31 -3.47 -19.95
C ASN A 275 -21.72 -2.83 -21.21
N GLU A 276 -22.25 -1.71 -21.71
CA GLU A 276 -21.61 -0.98 -22.80
C GLU A 276 -20.38 -0.21 -22.32
N TRP A 277 -19.36 -0.14 -23.19
CA TRP A 277 -18.17 0.66 -22.98
C TRP A 277 -18.39 2.10 -23.45
N VAL A 278 -17.96 3.04 -22.62
CA VAL A 278 -18.12 4.47 -22.89
C VAL A 278 -16.86 5.23 -22.47
N THR A 279 -16.59 6.35 -23.13
CA THR A 279 -15.74 7.40 -22.60
C THR A 279 -16.65 8.35 -21.82
N LEU A 280 -16.39 8.46 -20.54
CA LEU A 280 -17.13 9.31 -19.60
C LEU A 280 -16.29 10.51 -19.21
N THR A 281 -16.85 11.71 -19.39
CA THR A 281 -16.35 12.93 -18.73
C THR A 281 -17.36 13.30 -17.65
N ALA A 282 -16.89 13.38 -16.40
CA ALA A 282 -17.76 13.63 -15.25
C ALA A 282 -17.09 14.57 -14.23
N GLN A 283 -17.92 15.34 -13.54
CA GLN A 283 -17.49 16.10 -12.37
C GLN A 283 -17.58 15.20 -11.13
N ILE A 284 -16.59 15.29 -10.28
CA ILE A 284 -16.49 14.53 -9.03
C ILE A 284 -17.00 15.41 -7.89
N HIS A 285 -17.83 14.83 -7.01
CA HIS A 285 -18.27 15.41 -5.76
C HIS A 285 -18.12 14.38 -4.66
N SER A 286 -17.99 14.84 -3.44
CA SER A 286 -17.87 13.99 -2.26
C SER A 286 -19.15 14.05 -1.44
N GLU A 287 -19.77 12.90 -1.16
CA GLU A 287 -20.97 12.81 -0.34
C GLU A 287 -20.80 11.76 0.75
N TYR A 288 -21.34 12.07 1.93
CA TYR A 288 -21.39 11.11 3.02
C TYR A 288 -22.37 9.98 2.70
N ASN A 289 -21.91 8.76 2.82
CA ASN A 289 -22.70 7.55 2.58
C ASN A 289 -22.96 6.84 3.90
N GLU A 290 -24.21 6.88 4.35
CA GLU A 290 -24.64 6.29 5.64
C GLU A 290 -24.40 4.77 5.71
N ALA A 291 -24.50 4.06 4.57
CA ALA A 291 -24.32 2.62 4.54
C ALA A 291 -22.87 2.18 4.80
N TYR A 292 -21.92 3.04 4.49
CA TYR A 292 -20.48 2.78 4.67
C TYR A 292 -19.83 3.63 5.76
N ASP A 293 -20.63 4.52 6.41
CA ASP A 293 -20.16 5.48 7.42
C ASP A 293 -18.92 6.27 6.96
N LYS A 294 -18.91 6.66 5.67
CA LYS A 294 -17.75 7.28 5.04
C LYS A 294 -18.15 8.26 3.94
N THR A 295 -17.37 9.34 3.80
CA THR A 295 -17.46 10.22 2.62
C THR A 295 -16.90 9.49 1.42
N MET A 296 -17.67 9.45 0.32
CA MET A 296 -17.30 8.75 -0.91
C MET A 296 -17.48 9.64 -2.13
N PRO A 297 -16.67 9.45 -3.19
CA PRO A 297 -16.88 10.14 -4.45
C PRO A 297 -18.21 9.73 -5.09
N ILE A 298 -18.87 10.73 -5.66
CA ILE A 298 -20.02 10.57 -6.54
C ILE A 298 -19.78 11.38 -7.82
N LEU A 299 -20.13 10.81 -8.96
CA LEU A 299 -19.90 11.43 -10.25
C LEU A 299 -21.16 12.12 -10.76
N THR A 300 -20.98 13.23 -11.48
CA THR A 300 -22.06 13.86 -12.28
C THR A 300 -21.61 13.90 -13.73
N ALA A 301 -22.29 13.17 -14.60
CA ALA A 301 -21.92 13.05 -16.01
C ALA A 301 -22.07 14.39 -16.75
N ILE A 302 -20.98 14.83 -17.37
CA ILE A 302 -20.95 15.99 -18.29
C ILE A 302 -21.13 15.52 -19.73
N ARG A 303 -20.37 14.47 -20.12
CA ARG A 303 -20.36 13.88 -21.47
C ARG A 303 -20.21 12.38 -21.38
N ILE A 304 -20.96 11.66 -22.21
CA ILE A 304 -20.83 10.20 -22.34
C ILE A 304 -20.88 9.88 -23.84
N GLU A 305 -19.87 9.16 -24.31
CA GLU A 305 -19.78 8.70 -25.69
C GLU A 305 -19.49 7.20 -25.72
N LYS A 306 -20.09 6.48 -26.69
CA LYS A 306 -19.77 5.06 -26.89
C LYS A 306 -18.31 4.91 -27.29
N SER A 307 -17.62 3.93 -26.71
CA SER A 307 -16.25 3.59 -27.05
C SER A 307 -16.10 2.09 -27.26
N GLU A 308 -15.04 1.71 -27.96
CA GLU A 308 -14.63 0.31 -28.03
C GLU A 308 -14.03 -0.13 -26.69
N PRO A 309 -14.12 -1.44 -26.36
CA PRO A 309 -13.45 -1.99 -25.20
C PRO A 309 -11.94 -1.73 -25.25
N PRO A 310 -11.27 -1.48 -24.10
CA PRO A 310 -9.83 -1.43 -24.06
C PRO A 310 -9.22 -2.81 -24.33
N LYS A 311 -7.92 -2.87 -24.63
CA LYS A 311 -7.21 -4.14 -24.83
C LYS A 311 -7.31 -5.03 -23.59
N GLU A 312 -7.11 -4.46 -22.42
CA GLU A 312 -7.31 -5.10 -21.13
C GLU A 312 -8.61 -4.60 -20.51
N GLN A 313 -9.62 -5.46 -20.49
CA GLN A 313 -10.96 -5.11 -20.01
C GLN A 313 -11.06 -5.09 -18.49
N SER A 314 -10.21 -5.82 -17.81
CA SER A 314 -10.13 -5.85 -16.34
C SER A 314 -8.92 -5.09 -15.85
N VAL A 315 -9.08 -4.41 -14.72
CA VAL A 315 -7.94 -3.93 -13.93
C VAL A 315 -7.47 -5.06 -13.04
N SER A 316 -6.17 -5.34 -13.04
CA SER A 316 -5.61 -6.32 -12.14
C SER A 316 -5.57 -5.71 -10.74
N TYR A 317 -6.52 -6.10 -9.91
CA TYR A 317 -6.58 -5.84 -8.49
C TYR A 317 -6.60 -7.17 -7.78
N THR A 318 -5.51 -7.53 -7.19
CA THR A 318 -5.54 -8.53 -6.16
C THR A 318 -5.87 -7.80 -4.85
N HIS A 319 -7.08 -8.01 -4.33
CA HIS A 319 -7.65 -7.51 -3.06
C HIS A 319 -8.18 -6.06 -3.03
N LEU A 320 -9.40 -5.89 -3.53
CA LEU A 320 -10.36 -4.98 -2.93
C LEU A 320 -11.25 -5.81 -2.00
N THR A 321 -10.97 -5.81 -0.71
CA THR A 321 -12.01 -6.16 0.26
C THR A 321 -13.00 -5.00 0.28
N LEU A 322 -14.04 -5.08 -0.55
CA LEU A 322 -15.24 -4.29 -0.31
C LEU A 322 -15.75 -4.66 1.08
N PRO A 323 -16.23 -3.70 1.90
CA PRO A 323 -16.93 -4.05 3.11
C PRO A 323 -18.09 -4.94 2.71
N THR A 324 -18.03 -6.20 3.11
CA THR A 324 -19.16 -7.14 3.00
C THR A 324 -20.25 -6.64 3.90
N THR A 325 -21.39 -6.29 3.29
CA THR A 325 -22.65 -6.00 3.98
C THR A 325 -23.11 -7.16 4.84
#